data_e171b006ced35f8033f87545f514e5a5
#
_entry.id   e171b006ced35f8033f87545f514e5a5
#
_cell.length_a   1.000
_cell.length_b   1.000
_cell.length_c   1.000
_cell.angle_alpha   90.00
_cell.angle_beta   90.00
_cell.angle_gamma   90.00
#
_symmetry.space_group_name_H-M   'P 1'
#
loop_
_entity.id
_entity.type
_entity.pdbx_description
1 polymer ?
#
loop_
_entity_poly.entity_id
_entity_poly.type
_entity_poly.pdbx_seq_one_letter_code
_entity_poly.pdbx_strand_id
1 'polypeptide(L)'
;MTGTCRHTRRILLATLFSLVTAAPALGAASATASKSGDTFTHSEVLVQAESLFGKGAKGMADVIEKAFKEYGQPNAIIKGEEAGGAIGIGVRYGKGVLVTKGGATRSVWWQGPSVGFDIGGNAAKCFTLVYNLRDTEKLFQRFPGVEGSLYFVGGFSLNYNRTDDITLAPVRLGVGWRQGANIGYLHFTPKRELLPI
;
A
#
# COMPACT_ATOMS: atom_id res chain seq x y z
N MET A 1 -3.12 70.01 -66.28
CA MET A 1 -3.13 68.78 -67.05
C MET A 1 -3.36 67.65 -65.98
N THR A 2 -4.61 67.22 -65.98
CA THR A 2 -5.07 65.85 -66.05
C THR A 2 -4.36 64.90 -65.12
N GLY A 3 -4.93 64.28 -64.20
CA GLY A 3 -6.21 63.64 -64.11
C GLY A 3 -6.24 62.62 -63.00
N THR A 4 -7.41 62.32 -62.71
CA THR A 4 -8.00 61.01 -62.41
C THR A 4 -7.92 60.49 -60.97
N CYS A 5 -9.04 60.69 -60.33
CA CYS A 5 -9.57 60.05 -59.15
C CYS A 5 -9.69 58.51 -59.35
N ARG A 6 -9.26 57.72 -58.36
CA ARG A 6 -9.73 56.33 -58.18
C ARG A 6 -10.01 56.00 -56.73
N HIS A 7 -11.25 55.82 -56.47
CA HIS A 7 -11.80 55.24 -55.28
C HIS A 7 -11.27 53.81 -55.05
N THR A 8 -10.68 53.57 -53.90
CA THR A 8 -10.39 52.20 -53.45
C THR A 8 -11.23 51.89 -52.22
N ARG A 9 -12.16 50.96 -52.39
CA ARG A 9 -13.04 50.43 -51.39
C ARG A 9 -12.23 49.76 -50.27
N ARG A 10 -12.44 50.17 -49.02
CA ARG A 10 -11.97 49.46 -47.85
C ARG A 10 -12.88 48.27 -47.58
N ILE A 11 -12.32 47.04 -47.77
CA ILE A 11 -12.93 45.81 -47.36
C ILE A 11 -12.50 45.59 -45.92
N LEU A 12 -13.44 45.69 -44.97
CA LEU A 12 -13.26 45.28 -43.57
C LEU A 12 -13.30 43.74 -43.54
N LEU A 13 -12.18 43.11 -43.32
CA LEU A 13 -12.12 41.70 -42.93
C LEU A 13 -12.28 41.63 -41.40
N ALA A 14 -13.45 41.21 -40.92
CA ALA A 14 -13.70 40.84 -39.53
C ALA A 14 -13.15 39.45 -39.32
N THR A 15 -12.00 39.33 -38.67
CA THR A 15 -11.47 38.07 -38.15
C THR A 15 -12.18 37.69 -36.86
N LEU A 16 -13.10 36.72 -36.94
CA LEU A 16 -13.64 36.06 -35.76
C LEU A 16 -12.52 35.26 -35.09
N PHE A 17 -12.09 35.71 -33.89
CA PHE A 17 -11.20 34.98 -33.01
C PHE A 17 -12.04 34.04 -32.19
N SER A 18 -12.16 32.76 -32.57
CA SER A 18 -12.82 31.74 -31.79
C SER A 18 -11.94 31.37 -30.61
N LEU A 19 -12.31 31.83 -29.40
CA LEU A 19 -11.67 31.46 -28.16
C LEU A 19 -12.13 30.03 -27.77
N VAL A 20 -11.29 29.04 -28.10
CA VAL A 20 -11.50 27.67 -27.62
C VAL A 20 -11.03 27.61 -26.17
N THR A 21 -11.97 27.66 -25.23
CA THR A 21 -11.72 27.38 -23.83
C THR A 21 -11.58 25.86 -23.63
N ALA A 22 -10.34 25.39 -23.53
CA ALA A 22 -10.06 24.03 -23.09
C ALA A 22 -10.33 23.94 -21.59
N ALA A 23 -11.44 23.31 -21.19
CA ALA A 23 -11.70 22.93 -19.81
C ALA A 23 -10.76 21.77 -19.44
N PRO A 24 -10.05 21.85 -18.29
CA PRO A 24 -9.32 20.70 -17.79
C PRO A 24 -10.32 19.63 -17.37
N ALA A 25 -10.33 18.49 -18.04
CA ALA A 25 -11.01 17.30 -17.57
C ALA A 25 -10.32 16.84 -16.28
N LEU A 26 -10.89 17.16 -15.12
CA LEU A 26 -10.58 16.45 -13.88
C LEU A 26 -10.98 15.00 -14.10
N GLY A 27 -9.98 14.15 -14.36
CA GLY A 27 -10.12 12.72 -14.30
C GLY A 27 -10.48 12.32 -12.88
N ALA A 28 -11.79 12.17 -12.60
CA ALA A 28 -12.26 11.52 -11.40
C ALA A 28 -11.75 10.08 -11.46
N ALA A 29 -10.72 9.77 -10.66
CA ALA A 29 -10.35 8.41 -10.36
C ALA A 29 -11.59 7.76 -9.74
N SER A 30 -12.27 6.91 -10.51
CA SER A 30 -13.34 6.06 -10.01
C SER A 30 -12.73 5.13 -8.96
N ALA A 31 -12.81 5.52 -7.70
CA ALA A 31 -12.69 4.59 -6.60
C ALA A 31 -13.83 3.58 -6.77
N THR A 32 -13.50 2.39 -7.25
CA THR A 32 -14.44 1.27 -7.31
C THR A 32 -14.84 0.98 -5.87
N ALA A 33 -16.02 1.44 -5.48
CA ALA A 33 -16.60 1.14 -4.18
C ALA A 33 -16.73 -0.38 -4.07
N SER A 34 -15.86 -0.98 -3.28
CA SER A 34 -15.95 -2.39 -2.90
C SER A 34 -17.30 -2.60 -2.20
N LYS A 35 -18.07 -3.58 -2.67
CA LYS A 35 -19.35 -3.93 -2.03
C LYS A 35 -19.09 -4.22 -0.54
N SER A 36 -19.87 -3.64 0.34
CA SER A 36 -19.76 -3.72 1.82
C SER A 36 -19.71 -5.14 2.41
N GLY A 37 -19.87 -6.19 1.57
CA GLY A 37 -19.79 -7.59 1.96
C GLY A 37 -18.42 -8.24 1.76
N ASP A 38 -17.52 -7.62 0.96
CA ASP A 38 -16.28 -8.24 0.51
C ASP A 38 -15.03 -7.71 1.25
N THR A 39 -15.22 -6.82 2.24
CA THR A 39 -14.13 -6.15 2.96
C THR A 39 -14.35 -6.18 4.47
N PHE A 40 -13.25 -6.13 5.22
CA PHE A 40 -13.28 -6.08 6.67
C PHE A 40 -13.56 -4.65 7.14
N THR A 41 -14.47 -4.52 8.10
CA THR A 41 -14.71 -3.26 8.81
C THR A 41 -13.54 -2.94 9.75
N HIS A 42 -13.42 -1.69 10.18
CA HIS A 42 -12.39 -1.25 11.12
C HIS A 42 -12.45 -2.04 12.44
N SER A 43 -13.65 -2.27 13.00
CA SER A 43 -13.83 -3.03 14.23
C SER A 43 -13.44 -4.50 14.09
N GLU A 44 -13.74 -5.14 12.96
CA GLU A 44 -13.31 -6.51 12.69
C GLU A 44 -11.79 -6.62 12.62
N VAL A 45 -11.14 -5.68 11.94
CA VAL A 45 -9.68 -5.64 11.86
C VAL A 45 -9.05 -5.43 13.23
N LEU A 46 -9.58 -4.53 14.04
CA LEU A 46 -9.10 -4.32 15.42
C LEU A 46 -9.20 -5.59 16.26
N VAL A 47 -10.33 -6.28 16.25
CA VAL A 47 -10.50 -7.55 16.97
C VAL A 47 -9.48 -8.60 16.52
N GLN A 48 -9.22 -8.70 15.21
CA GLN A 48 -8.23 -9.62 14.66
C GLN A 48 -6.79 -9.24 15.06
N ALA A 49 -6.47 -7.96 15.07
CA ALA A 49 -5.16 -7.46 15.50
C ALA A 49 -4.94 -7.65 17.02
N GLU A 50 -5.97 -7.38 17.82
CA GLU A 50 -5.93 -7.64 19.27
C GLU A 50 -5.71 -9.12 19.59
N SER A 51 -6.28 -10.02 18.81
CA SER A 51 -6.06 -11.46 18.98
C SER A 51 -4.59 -11.87 18.79
N LEU A 52 -3.85 -11.11 17.99
CA LEU A 52 -2.44 -11.36 17.69
C LEU A 52 -1.50 -10.63 18.66
N PHE A 53 -1.71 -9.33 18.87
CA PHE A 53 -0.80 -8.47 19.64
C PHE A 53 -1.14 -8.39 21.13
N GLY A 54 -2.37 -8.70 21.50
CA GLY A 54 -2.93 -8.49 22.84
C GLY A 54 -3.83 -7.25 22.87
N LYS A 55 -4.78 -7.27 23.80
CA LYS A 55 -5.74 -6.17 23.99
C LYS A 55 -5.04 -4.91 24.52
N GLY A 56 -5.45 -3.75 24.00
CA GLY A 56 -5.01 -2.45 24.50
C GLY A 56 -3.55 -2.09 24.14
N ALA A 57 -2.95 -2.74 23.18
CA ALA A 57 -1.62 -2.38 22.69
C ALA A 57 -1.63 -0.95 22.16
N LYS A 58 -0.90 -0.04 22.85
CA LYS A 58 -0.83 1.38 22.47
C LYS A 58 -0.29 1.52 21.05
N GLY A 59 -0.91 2.38 20.25
CA GLY A 59 -0.50 2.68 18.89
C GLY A 59 -1.03 1.70 17.83
N MET A 60 -1.54 0.53 18.19
CA MET A 60 -2.11 -0.42 17.24
C MET A 60 -3.34 0.16 16.54
N ALA A 61 -4.26 0.75 17.32
CA ALA A 61 -5.45 1.39 16.75
C ALA A 61 -5.08 2.55 15.79
N ASP A 62 -4.10 3.36 16.16
CA ASP A 62 -3.66 4.51 15.37
C ASP A 62 -3.07 4.10 14.03
N VAL A 63 -2.25 3.03 13.99
CA VAL A 63 -1.67 2.54 12.71
C VAL A 63 -2.74 1.91 11.83
N ILE A 64 -3.73 1.21 12.40
CA ILE A 64 -4.85 0.65 11.67
C ILE A 64 -5.74 1.77 11.13
N GLU A 65 -6.08 2.76 11.95
CA GLU A 65 -6.86 3.92 11.52
C GLU A 65 -6.19 4.67 10.36
N LYS A 66 -4.86 4.86 10.44
CA LYS A 66 -4.10 5.47 9.34
C LYS A 66 -4.23 4.67 8.05
N ALA A 67 -4.07 3.35 8.11
CA ALA A 67 -4.23 2.50 6.93
C ALA A 67 -5.64 2.57 6.34
N PHE A 68 -6.67 2.64 7.19
CA PHE A 68 -8.05 2.81 6.75
C PHE A 68 -8.32 4.17 6.11
N LYS A 69 -7.71 5.24 6.62
CA LYS A 69 -7.80 6.59 6.03
C LYS A 69 -7.16 6.66 4.64
N GLU A 70 -6.08 5.93 4.42
CA GLU A 70 -5.31 6.00 3.17
C GLU A 70 -5.82 5.02 2.10
N TYR A 71 -6.23 3.81 2.49
CA TYR A 71 -6.59 2.74 1.56
C TYR A 71 -7.99 2.18 1.75
N GLY A 72 -8.74 2.66 2.74
CA GLY A 72 -10.09 2.17 3.02
C GLY A 72 -10.10 0.80 3.70
N GLN A 73 -11.08 -0.02 3.33
CA GLN A 73 -11.32 -1.32 3.94
C GLN A 73 -10.51 -2.43 3.22
N PRO A 74 -9.70 -3.23 3.95
CA PRO A 74 -9.00 -4.36 3.36
C PRO A 74 -9.96 -5.52 3.07
N ASN A 75 -9.69 -6.30 2.03
CA ASN A 75 -10.46 -7.50 1.70
C ASN A 75 -9.80 -8.81 2.14
N ALA A 76 -8.56 -8.73 2.62
CA ALA A 76 -7.90 -9.84 3.29
C ALA A 76 -6.93 -9.34 4.37
N ILE A 77 -6.57 -10.23 5.29
CA ILE A 77 -5.58 -9.99 6.35
C ILE A 77 -4.60 -11.15 6.41
N ILE A 78 -3.36 -10.89 6.79
CA ILE A 78 -2.37 -11.93 7.08
C ILE A 78 -1.96 -11.78 8.54
N LYS A 79 -2.06 -12.89 9.29
CA LYS A 79 -1.58 -12.98 10.67
C LYS A 79 -0.37 -13.90 10.71
N GLY A 80 0.73 -13.44 11.27
CA GLY A 80 1.91 -14.26 11.31
C GLY A 80 3.04 -13.72 12.16
N GLU A 81 4.18 -14.32 11.96
CA GLU A 81 5.42 -14.03 12.66
C GLU A 81 6.53 -13.82 11.64
N GLU A 82 7.42 -12.91 11.95
CA GLU A 82 8.56 -12.54 11.10
C GLU A 82 9.84 -12.59 11.93
N ALA A 83 10.84 -13.27 11.45
CA ALA A 83 12.16 -13.29 12.03
C ALA A 83 13.17 -12.74 11.02
N GLY A 84 14.12 -11.97 11.47
CA GLY A 84 15.18 -11.42 10.64
C GLY A 84 16.47 -11.32 11.41
N GLY A 85 17.57 -11.27 10.71
CA GLY A 85 18.89 -10.99 11.25
C GLY A 85 19.61 -10.05 10.30
N ALA A 86 20.13 -8.95 10.84
CA ALA A 86 20.94 -8.00 10.10
C ALA A 86 22.01 -7.37 11.01
N ILE A 87 23.23 -7.32 10.50
CA ILE A 87 24.23 -6.35 10.92
C ILE A 87 24.47 -5.46 9.71
N GLY A 88 23.70 -4.34 9.64
CA GLY A 88 23.63 -3.47 8.48
C GLY A 88 22.59 -3.95 7.47
N ILE A 89 22.88 -4.93 6.63
CA ILE A 89 21.95 -5.53 5.65
C ILE A 89 21.75 -7.00 6.02
N GLY A 90 20.51 -7.45 6.00
CA GLY A 90 20.15 -8.83 6.29
C GLY A 90 18.93 -9.28 5.51
N VAL A 91 18.36 -10.40 5.92
CA VAL A 91 17.16 -10.97 5.35
C VAL A 91 16.15 -11.21 6.46
N ARG A 92 14.88 -10.95 6.16
CA ARG A 92 13.76 -11.33 7.00
C ARG A 92 12.98 -12.45 6.34
N TYR A 93 12.47 -13.33 7.18
CA TYR A 93 11.60 -14.42 6.82
C TYR A 93 10.36 -14.38 7.68
N GLY A 94 9.22 -14.60 7.08
CA GLY A 94 7.96 -14.67 7.78
C GLY A 94 7.12 -15.86 7.35
N LYS A 95 6.21 -16.25 8.23
CA LYS A 95 5.18 -17.24 7.98
C LYS A 95 3.88 -16.79 8.62
N GLY A 96 2.77 -17.13 8.00
CA GLY A 96 1.47 -16.74 8.53
C GLY A 96 0.32 -17.41 7.82
N VAL A 97 -0.86 -16.91 8.13
CA VAL A 97 -2.12 -17.34 7.51
C VAL A 97 -2.79 -16.12 6.90
N LEU A 98 -3.05 -16.20 5.61
CA LEU A 98 -3.96 -15.31 4.90
C LEU A 98 -5.39 -15.71 5.26
N VAL A 99 -6.22 -14.72 5.56
CA VAL A 99 -7.66 -14.86 5.77
C VAL A 99 -8.35 -13.83 4.89
N THR A 100 -9.16 -14.27 3.95
CA THR A 100 -9.98 -13.38 3.14
C THR A 100 -11.30 -13.06 3.84
N LYS A 101 -11.95 -11.96 3.49
CA LYS A 101 -13.27 -11.63 4.03
C LYS A 101 -14.32 -12.71 3.69
N GLY A 102 -14.18 -13.37 2.56
CA GLY A 102 -15.01 -14.52 2.17
C GLY A 102 -14.77 -15.80 2.97
N GLY A 103 -13.85 -15.78 3.96
CA GLY A 103 -13.58 -16.92 4.85
C GLY A 103 -12.54 -17.91 4.33
N ALA A 104 -12.00 -17.72 3.14
CA ALA A 104 -10.91 -18.60 2.67
C ALA A 104 -9.65 -18.33 3.49
N THR A 105 -8.95 -19.41 3.85
CA THR A 105 -7.70 -19.36 4.62
C THR A 105 -6.59 -20.06 3.85
N ARG A 106 -5.36 -19.51 3.91
CA ARG A 106 -4.20 -20.10 3.25
C ARG A 106 -2.92 -19.82 4.03
N SER A 107 -2.08 -20.83 4.18
CA SER A 107 -0.72 -20.64 4.69
C SER A 107 0.11 -19.87 3.68
N VAL A 108 0.87 -18.89 4.18
CA VAL A 108 1.72 -18.04 3.37
C VAL A 108 3.09 -17.87 4.03
N TRP A 109 4.11 -17.74 3.22
CA TRP A 109 5.46 -17.39 3.64
C TRP A 109 5.89 -16.13 2.91
N TRP A 110 6.79 -15.37 3.50
CA TRP A 110 7.39 -14.22 2.84
C TRP A 110 8.83 -14.04 3.23
N GLN A 111 9.54 -13.39 2.36
CA GLN A 111 10.93 -13.01 2.57
C GLN A 111 11.22 -11.66 1.95
N GLY A 112 12.28 -11.02 2.40
CA GLY A 112 12.70 -9.74 1.86
C GLY A 112 13.96 -9.23 2.53
N PRO A 113 14.59 -8.20 1.96
CA PRO A 113 15.72 -7.56 2.60
C PRO A 113 15.30 -6.89 3.91
N SER A 114 16.23 -6.86 4.83
CA SER A 114 16.11 -6.19 6.11
C SER A 114 17.31 -5.29 6.29
N VAL A 115 17.09 -4.07 6.75
CA VAL A 115 18.17 -3.11 7.06
C VAL A 115 18.04 -2.76 8.52
N GLY A 116 19.17 -2.78 9.25
CA GLY A 116 19.20 -2.40 10.66
C GLY A 116 20.12 -3.29 11.48
N PHE A 117 20.13 -3.06 12.78
CA PHE A 117 20.83 -3.90 13.75
C PHE A 117 19.79 -4.77 14.46
N ASP A 118 19.58 -5.97 13.95
CA ASP A 118 18.78 -6.98 14.63
C ASP A 118 19.67 -8.16 15.03
N ILE A 119 20.20 -8.07 16.23
CA ILE A 119 21.00 -9.13 16.86
C ILE A 119 20.11 -9.87 17.85
N GLY A 120 19.06 -10.52 17.36
CA GLY A 120 18.18 -11.27 18.23
C GLY A 120 17.21 -12.13 17.45
N GLY A 121 17.37 -13.44 17.52
CA GLY A 121 16.54 -14.42 16.83
C GLY A 121 15.08 -14.50 17.33
N ASN A 122 14.53 -13.44 17.88
CA ASN A 122 13.14 -13.40 18.34
C ASN A 122 12.21 -13.06 17.16
N ALA A 123 11.27 -13.95 16.92
CA ALA A 123 10.21 -13.70 15.97
C ALA A 123 9.31 -12.53 16.44
N ALA A 124 9.11 -11.55 15.57
CA ALA A 124 8.18 -10.45 15.80
C ALA A 124 6.82 -10.79 15.19
N LYS A 125 5.75 -10.46 15.90
CA LYS A 125 4.39 -10.58 15.37
C LYS A 125 4.18 -9.58 14.23
N CYS A 126 3.58 -10.04 13.14
CA CYS A 126 3.27 -9.26 11.96
C CYS A 126 1.81 -9.43 11.56
N PHE A 127 1.10 -8.31 11.40
CA PHE A 127 -0.28 -8.26 10.97
C PHE A 127 -0.36 -7.42 9.70
N THR A 128 -0.70 -8.02 8.58
CA THR A 128 -0.73 -7.31 7.30
C THR A 128 -2.15 -7.14 6.80
N LEU A 129 -2.55 -5.89 6.55
CA LEU A 129 -3.77 -5.57 5.81
C LEU A 129 -3.51 -5.74 4.33
N VAL A 130 -4.45 -6.35 3.63
CA VAL A 130 -4.33 -6.63 2.19
C VAL A 130 -5.51 -5.99 1.47
N TYR A 131 -5.21 -5.19 0.47
CA TYR A 131 -6.19 -4.43 -0.31
C TYR A 131 -6.21 -4.92 -1.74
N ASN A 132 -7.41 -5.02 -2.32
CA ASN A 132 -7.66 -5.37 -3.72
C ASN A 132 -7.17 -6.77 -4.13
N LEU A 133 -7.04 -7.70 -3.20
CA LEU A 133 -6.69 -9.09 -3.50
C LEU A 133 -7.92 -9.82 -4.04
N ARG A 134 -8.08 -9.89 -5.36
CA ARG A 134 -9.21 -10.57 -6.02
C ARG A 134 -9.00 -12.07 -6.16
N ASP A 135 -7.74 -12.48 -6.26
CA ASP A 135 -7.32 -13.86 -6.36
C ASP A 135 -6.14 -14.10 -5.42
N THR A 136 -6.24 -15.12 -4.57
CA THR A 136 -5.21 -15.45 -3.58
C THR A 136 -3.88 -15.88 -4.22
N GLU A 137 -3.89 -16.39 -5.45
CA GLU A 137 -2.67 -16.74 -6.19
C GLU A 137 -1.84 -15.49 -6.54
N LYS A 138 -2.49 -14.34 -6.75
CA LYS A 138 -1.81 -13.08 -7.02
C LYS A 138 -1.05 -12.50 -5.82
N LEU A 139 -1.21 -13.08 -4.63
CA LEU A 139 -0.37 -12.74 -3.50
C LEU A 139 1.07 -13.26 -3.69
N PHE A 140 1.28 -14.34 -4.42
CA PHE A 140 2.58 -15.00 -4.54
C PHE A 140 3.46 -14.33 -5.60
N GLN A 141 3.95 -13.15 -5.24
CA GLN A 141 4.83 -12.33 -6.06
C GLN A 141 5.63 -11.37 -5.19
N ARG A 142 6.43 -10.51 -5.82
CA ARG A 142 7.19 -9.46 -5.15
C ARG A 142 6.37 -8.18 -5.04
N PHE A 143 6.39 -7.58 -3.86
CA PHE A 143 5.77 -6.30 -3.55
C PHE A 143 6.84 -5.30 -3.15
N PRO A 144 7.29 -4.42 -4.05
CA PRO A 144 8.18 -3.32 -3.72
C PRO A 144 7.63 -2.44 -2.61
N GLY A 145 8.51 -1.92 -1.78
CA GLY A 145 8.16 -0.91 -0.78
C GLY A 145 7.79 0.41 -1.43
N VAL A 146 6.80 1.09 -0.90
CA VAL A 146 6.43 2.45 -1.29
C VAL A 146 7.31 3.42 -0.50
N GLU A 147 8.02 4.30 -1.19
CA GLU A 147 8.89 5.29 -0.56
C GLU A 147 8.11 6.25 0.34
N GLY A 148 8.73 6.64 1.46
CA GLY A 148 8.13 7.58 2.40
C GLY A 148 6.93 7.05 3.18
N SER A 149 6.59 5.77 3.04
CA SER A 149 5.39 5.17 3.62
C SER A 149 5.55 4.69 5.06
N LEU A 150 6.72 4.89 5.67
CA LEU A 150 6.98 4.40 7.02
C LEU A 150 6.33 5.30 8.07
N TYR A 151 5.53 4.71 8.93
CA TYR A 151 4.84 5.37 10.03
C TYR A 151 5.06 4.62 11.35
N PHE A 152 5.33 5.36 12.42
CA PHE A 152 5.58 4.81 13.76
C PHE A 152 4.69 5.46 14.80
N VAL A 153 4.04 4.64 15.63
CA VAL A 153 3.33 5.11 16.82
C VAL A 153 3.22 4.01 17.85
N GLY A 154 3.46 4.34 19.11
CA GLY A 154 3.25 3.45 20.27
C GLY A 154 3.97 2.10 20.17
N GLY A 155 5.16 2.06 19.52
CA GLY A 155 5.91 0.82 19.32
C GLY A 155 5.48 -0.01 18.11
N PHE A 156 4.47 0.43 17.37
CA PHE A 156 4.06 -0.18 16.11
C PHE A 156 4.64 0.57 14.92
N SER A 157 4.96 -0.17 13.88
CA SER A 157 5.28 0.38 12.57
C SER A 157 4.27 -0.06 11.54
N LEU A 158 4.02 0.82 10.59
CA LEU A 158 3.24 0.60 9.38
C LEU A 158 4.09 1.05 8.20
N ASN A 159 4.10 0.28 7.15
CA ASN A 159 4.63 0.68 5.85
C ASN A 159 3.77 0.07 4.75
N TYR A 160 3.94 0.53 3.52
CA TYR A 160 3.21 -0.01 2.40
C TYR A 160 4.13 -0.69 1.40
N ASN A 161 3.64 -1.80 0.85
CA ASN A 161 4.24 -2.50 -0.28
C ASN A 161 3.16 -2.65 -1.36
N ARG A 162 3.51 -2.44 -2.62
CA ARG A 162 2.51 -2.43 -3.68
C ARG A 162 3.03 -3.06 -4.96
N THR A 163 2.18 -3.84 -5.60
CA THR A 163 2.35 -4.34 -6.96
C THR A 163 1.01 -4.30 -7.66
N ASP A 164 0.97 -3.70 -8.84
CA ASP A 164 -0.26 -3.47 -9.59
C ASP A 164 -1.31 -2.71 -8.74
N ASP A 165 -2.50 -3.28 -8.61
CA ASP A 165 -3.59 -2.76 -7.80
C ASP A 165 -3.61 -3.31 -6.36
N ILE A 166 -2.78 -4.32 -6.05
CA ILE A 166 -2.69 -4.93 -4.72
C ILE A 166 -1.75 -4.12 -3.82
N THR A 167 -2.26 -3.70 -2.67
CA THR A 167 -1.48 -3.02 -1.64
C THR A 167 -1.45 -3.85 -0.37
N LEU A 168 -0.27 -3.98 0.20
CA LEU A 168 -0.02 -4.60 1.50
C LEU A 168 0.35 -3.52 2.50
N ALA A 169 -0.22 -3.58 3.69
CA ALA A 169 0.08 -2.69 4.81
C ALA A 169 0.52 -3.51 6.04
N PRO A 170 1.77 -3.97 6.09
CA PRO A 170 2.30 -4.69 7.24
C PRO A 170 2.37 -3.80 8.50
N VAL A 171 1.70 -4.23 9.55
CA VAL A 171 1.77 -3.68 10.90
C VAL A 171 2.64 -4.61 11.74
N ARG A 172 3.69 -4.06 12.36
CA ARG A 172 4.66 -4.81 13.16
C ARG A 172 4.78 -4.21 14.54
N LEU A 173 4.89 -5.06 15.55
CA LEU A 173 5.25 -4.64 16.90
C LEU A 173 6.75 -4.81 17.07
N GLY A 174 7.45 -3.74 17.41
CA GLY A 174 8.88 -3.78 17.66
C GLY A 174 9.33 -2.59 18.49
N VAL A 175 10.29 -2.80 19.37
CA VAL A 175 10.88 -1.77 20.21
C VAL A 175 12.18 -1.29 19.57
N GLY A 176 12.23 -0.01 19.24
CA GLY A 176 13.47 0.69 18.85
C GLY A 176 13.80 0.68 17.35
N TRP A 177 15.00 1.12 17.03
CA TRP A 177 15.59 1.27 15.68
C TRP A 177 15.73 -0.03 14.86
N ARG A 178 15.19 -1.14 15.35
CA ARG A 178 15.12 -2.45 14.67
C ARG A 178 14.25 -2.47 13.44
N GLN A 179 13.50 -1.42 13.24
CA GLN A 179 12.61 -1.31 12.10
C GLN A 179 13.32 -0.51 11.02
N GLY A 180 14.35 -1.12 10.45
CA GLY A 180 15.00 -0.59 9.29
C GLY A 180 13.95 -0.16 8.27
N ALA A 181 14.17 1.00 7.65
CA ALA A 181 13.36 1.46 6.55
C ALA A 181 13.07 0.25 5.65
N ASN A 182 11.83 0.10 5.23
CA ASN A 182 11.44 -0.98 4.32
C ASN A 182 12.04 -0.69 2.94
N ILE A 183 13.37 -0.78 2.90
CA ILE A 183 14.15 -0.59 1.70
C ILE A 183 14.14 -1.93 1.01
N GLY A 184 13.31 -2.04 -0.02
CA GLY A 184 13.29 -3.24 -0.82
C GLY A 184 11.89 -3.76 -1.11
N TYR A 185 11.70 -5.04 -0.96
CA TYR A 185 10.45 -5.71 -1.32
C TYR A 185 10.08 -6.78 -0.29
N LEU A 186 8.83 -7.23 -0.35
CA LEU A 186 8.37 -8.48 0.25
C LEU A 186 8.03 -9.45 -0.88
N HIS A 187 8.60 -10.65 -0.85
CA HIS A 187 8.26 -11.72 -1.78
C HIS A 187 7.45 -12.77 -1.04
N PHE A 188 6.21 -12.95 -1.44
CA PHE A 188 5.32 -13.95 -0.88
C PHE A 188 5.39 -15.25 -1.69
N THR A 189 5.37 -16.38 -0.98
CA THR A 189 5.46 -17.73 -1.57
C THR A 189 4.47 -18.69 -0.90
N PRO A 190 3.94 -19.70 -1.62
CA PRO A 190 3.02 -20.68 -1.08
C PRO A 190 3.70 -21.73 -0.19
N LYS A 191 5.01 -21.82 -0.24
CA LYS A 191 5.85 -22.76 0.51
C LYS A 191 7.05 -22.02 1.08
N ARG A 192 7.67 -22.60 2.11
CA ARG A 192 8.90 -22.04 2.69
C ARG A 192 10.03 -22.12 1.67
N GLU A 193 10.56 -20.99 1.30
CA GLU A 193 11.77 -20.84 0.49
C GLU A 193 12.85 -20.19 1.36
N LEU A 194 14.07 -20.77 1.32
CA LEU A 194 15.20 -20.29 2.13
C LEU A 194 16.22 -19.51 1.32
N LEU A 195 16.03 -19.43 0.01
CA LEU A 195 16.90 -18.64 -0.85
C LEU A 195 16.35 -17.25 -1.00
N PRO A 196 17.13 -16.22 -0.61
CA PRO A 196 16.78 -14.85 -0.94
C PRO A 196 16.89 -14.69 -2.45
N ILE A 197 15.89 -14.10 -3.06
CA ILE A 197 15.97 -13.41 -4.34
C ILE A 197 14.96 -13.74 -5.36
#